data_ae297477ba6a5e865e56abc995474949
#
_entry.id   ae297477ba6a5e865e56abc995474949
#
_cell.length_a   1.000
_cell.length_b   1.000
_cell.length_c   1.000
_cell.angle_alpha   90.00
_cell.angle_beta   90.00
_cell.angle_gamma   90.00
#
_symmetry.space_group_name_H-M   'P 1'
#
loop_
_entity.id
_entity.type
_entity.pdbx_description
1 polymer ?
#
loop_
_entity_poly.entity_id
_entity_poly.type
_entity_poly.pdbx_seq_one_letter_code
_entity_poly.pdbx_strand_id
1 'polypeptide(L)'
;LQYVNNVRTRAYGNTSGNITAGQLNLQFILDERGRELYWEGHRRTDLIRYNLLTSGSYVWPWKGGVSSGTGVESKYNLFPIPSSARNSNPNLSQNPGF
;
A
#
# COMPACT_ATOMS: atom_id res chain seq x y z
N LEU A 1 4.83 20.08 -3.70
CA LEU A 1 5.75 19.93 -4.83
C LEU A 1 7.21 19.92 -4.39
N GLN A 2 7.66 20.93 -3.64
CA GLN A 2 9.06 21.10 -3.25
C GLN A 2 9.65 19.85 -2.58
N TYR A 3 8.96 19.28 -1.57
CA TYR A 3 9.45 18.09 -0.85
C TYR A 3 9.61 16.87 -1.77
N VAL A 4 8.67 16.66 -2.70
CA VAL A 4 8.77 15.59 -3.69
C VAL A 4 10.00 15.80 -4.59
N ASN A 5 10.19 17.02 -5.09
CA ASN A 5 11.33 17.34 -5.93
C ASN A 5 12.68 17.26 -5.19
N ASN A 6 12.71 17.55 -3.88
CA ASN A 6 13.92 17.35 -3.07
C ASN A 6 14.32 15.86 -3.01
N VAL A 7 13.34 14.98 -2.77
CA VAL A 7 13.55 13.52 -2.78
C VAL A 7 14.05 13.05 -4.15
N ARG A 8 13.41 13.51 -5.22
CA ARG A 8 13.77 13.14 -6.59
C ARG A 8 15.14 13.67 -7.00
N THR A 9 15.46 14.92 -6.66
CA THR A 9 16.79 15.49 -6.91
C THR A 9 17.88 14.68 -6.21
N ARG A 10 17.66 14.25 -4.99
CA ARG A 10 18.56 13.36 -4.27
C ARG A 10 18.72 12.01 -5.00
N ALA A 11 17.61 11.39 -5.41
CA ALA A 11 17.60 10.07 -6.03
C ALA A 11 18.28 10.08 -7.41
N TYR A 12 18.05 11.15 -8.21
CA TYR A 12 18.62 11.30 -9.55
C TYR A 12 20.01 11.95 -9.56
N GLY A 13 20.46 12.50 -8.44
CA GLY A 13 21.69 13.28 -8.35
C GLY A 13 21.62 14.65 -9.06
N ASN A 14 20.48 15.00 -9.63
CA ASN A 14 20.23 16.27 -10.33
C ASN A 14 18.71 16.49 -10.48
N THR A 15 18.31 17.58 -11.15
CA THR A 15 16.90 17.97 -11.30
C THR A 15 16.16 17.31 -12.46
N SER A 16 16.79 16.40 -13.22
CA SER A 16 16.17 15.77 -14.41
C SER A 16 14.94 14.93 -14.09
N GLY A 17 14.86 14.40 -12.87
CA GLY A 17 13.71 13.66 -12.36
C GLY A 17 12.61 14.51 -11.74
N ASN A 18 12.78 15.83 -11.64
CA ASN A 18 11.81 16.70 -10.98
C ASN A 18 10.51 16.82 -11.79
N ILE A 19 9.41 17.03 -11.09
CA ILE A 19 8.07 17.13 -11.66
C ILE A 19 7.52 18.55 -11.53
N THR A 20 6.53 18.85 -12.36
CA THR A 20 5.76 20.10 -12.30
C THR A 20 4.55 19.96 -11.35
N ALA A 21 3.93 21.11 -11.01
CA ALA A 21 2.73 21.10 -10.19
C ALA A 21 1.57 20.32 -10.85
N GLY A 22 1.46 20.35 -12.17
CA GLY A 22 0.39 19.63 -12.90
C GLY A 22 0.56 18.10 -12.89
N GLN A 23 1.74 17.60 -12.61
CA GLN A 23 2.01 16.16 -12.48
C GLN A 23 1.79 15.64 -11.07
N LEU A 24 1.72 16.53 -10.07
CA LEU A 24 1.56 16.15 -8.68
C LEU A 24 0.08 15.86 -8.37
N ASN A 25 -0.22 14.59 -8.14
CA ASN A 25 -1.53 14.11 -7.71
C ASN A 25 -1.38 12.96 -6.71
N LEU A 26 -2.48 12.47 -6.15
CA LEU A 26 -2.45 11.39 -5.15
C LEU A 26 -1.86 10.09 -5.71
N GLN A 27 -2.15 9.74 -6.96
CA GLN A 27 -1.58 8.55 -7.57
C GLN A 27 -0.06 8.68 -7.71
N PHE A 28 0.43 9.84 -8.15
CA PHE A 28 1.86 10.11 -8.23
C PHE A 28 2.53 9.95 -6.85
N ILE A 29 1.91 10.48 -5.78
CA ILE A 29 2.43 10.36 -4.42
C ILE A 29 2.48 8.89 -3.98
N LEU A 30 1.44 8.12 -4.25
CA LEU A 30 1.42 6.69 -3.95
C LEU A 30 2.55 5.93 -4.65
N ASP A 31 2.81 6.25 -5.91
CA ASP A 31 3.87 5.61 -6.71
C ASP A 31 5.26 6.06 -6.26
N GLU A 32 5.42 7.35 -5.94
CA GLU A 32 6.68 7.88 -5.41
C GLU A 32 7.03 7.26 -4.06
N ARG A 33 6.05 7.12 -3.17
CA ARG A 33 6.24 6.39 -1.90
C ARG A 33 6.64 4.93 -2.14
N GLY A 34 6.07 4.28 -3.14
CA GLY A 34 6.44 2.91 -3.51
C GLY A 34 7.88 2.79 -4.00
N ARG A 35 8.39 3.81 -4.71
CA ARG A 35 9.79 3.87 -5.14
C ARG A 35 10.74 4.17 -4.00
N GLU A 36 10.40 5.18 -3.19
CA GLU A 36 11.26 5.70 -2.12
C GLU A 36 11.36 4.71 -0.95
N LEU A 37 10.26 4.07 -0.58
CA LEU A 37 10.16 3.20 0.58
C LEU A 37 10.14 1.71 0.21
N TYR A 38 10.77 1.37 -0.93
CA TYR A 38 10.87 -0.01 -1.40
C TYR A 38 11.58 -0.89 -0.35
N TRP A 39 10.99 -2.05 -0.04
CA TRP A 39 11.44 -2.99 0.99
C TRP A 39 11.30 -2.51 2.46
N GLU A 40 10.67 -1.36 2.71
CA GLU A 40 10.48 -0.84 4.07
C GLU A 40 9.13 -1.23 4.70
N GLY A 41 8.34 -2.08 4.04
CA GLY A 41 7.08 -2.62 4.56
C GLY A 41 5.90 -1.64 4.52
N HIS A 42 6.03 -0.47 3.91
CA HIS A 42 4.99 0.56 3.91
C HIS A 42 3.88 0.34 2.87
N ARG A 43 4.13 -0.42 1.80
CA ARG A 43 3.21 -0.50 0.65
C ARG A 43 1.81 -0.97 1.01
N ARG A 44 1.68 -1.97 1.88
CA ARG A 44 0.37 -2.45 2.34
C ARG A 44 -0.44 -1.34 3.02
N THR A 45 0.17 -0.62 3.95
CA THR A 45 -0.48 0.48 4.68
C THR A 45 -0.89 1.62 3.74
N ASP A 46 -0.05 1.95 2.77
CA ASP A 46 -0.36 2.95 1.76
C ASP A 46 -1.55 2.52 0.89
N LEU A 47 -1.57 1.28 0.43
CA LEU A 47 -2.67 0.75 -0.38
C LEU A 47 -3.99 0.69 0.42
N ILE A 48 -3.95 0.39 1.72
CA ILE A 48 -5.13 0.47 2.59
C ILE A 48 -5.63 1.91 2.69
N ARG A 49 -4.74 2.87 2.96
CA ARG A 49 -5.07 4.29 3.07
C ARG A 49 -5.72 4.86 1.81
N TYR A 50 -5.32 4.35 0.65
CA TYR A 50 -5.87 4.74 -0.65
C TYR A 50 -7.09 3.90 -1.07
N ASN A 51 -7.57 2.96 -0.23
CA ASN A 51 -8.64 2.00 -0.54
C ASN A 51 -8.34 1.12 -1.77
N LEU A 52 -7.09 0.80 -2.02
CA LEU A 52 -6.64 0.06 -3.19
C LEU A 52 -6.22 -1.38 -2.88
N LEU A 53 -5.88 -1.72 -1.62
CA LEU A 53 -5.35 -3.03 -1.29
C LEU A 53 -6.30 -4.16 -1.72
N THR A 54 -7.57 -4.06 -1.39
CA THR A 54 -8.58 -5.09 -1.69
C THR A 54 -9.37 -4.82 -2.96
N SER A 55 -9.24 -3.62 -3.54
CA SER A 55 -9.97 -3.22 -4.74
C SER A 55 -9.61 -4.04 -5.97
N GLY A 56 -10.60 -4.32 -6.82
CA GLY A 56 -10.41 -4.88 -8.17
C GLY A 56 -9.95 -3.84 -9.20
N SER A 57 -9.97 -2.54 -8.87
CA SER A 57 -9.47 -1.47 -9.75
C SER A 57 -7.95 -1.27 -9.69
N TYR A 58 -7.29 -1.85 -8.70
CA TYR A 58 -5.84 -1.81 -8.53
C TYR A 58 -5.32 -3.24 -8.34
N VAL A 59 -4.82 -3.82 -9.40
CA VAL A 59 -4.36 -5.21 -9.41
C VAL A 59 -2.91 -5.32 -9.82
N TRP A 60 -2.26 -6.37 -9.37
CA TRP A 60 -0.93 -6.80 -9.78
C TRP A 60 -0.97 -8.30 -10.05
N PRO A 61 0.00 -8.86 -10.78
CA PRO A 61 0.05 -10.31 -11.03
C PRO A 61 -0.04 -11.10 -9.72
N TRP A 62 -0.90 -12.12 -9.73
CA TRP A 62 -1.15 -13.00 -8.59
C TRP A 62 -1.88 -12.38 -7.39
N LYS A 63 -2.35 -11.13 -7.47
CA LYS A 63 -3.29 -10.62 -6.48
C LYS A 63 -4.52 -11.51 -6.42
N GLY A 64 -4.91 -11.94 -5.22
CA GLY A 64 -6.05 -12.84 -5.02
C GLY A 64 -5.86 -14.25 -5.56
N GLY A 65 -4.62 -14.68 -5.86
CA GLY A 65 -4.30 -16.01 -6.37
C GLY A 65 -4.60 -16.21 -7.86
N VAL A 66 -4.91 -15.16 -8.60
CA VAL A 66 -5.20 -15.19 -10.05
C VAL A 66 -4.03 -14.52 -10.79
N SER A 67 -3.54 -15.14 -11.86
CA SER A 67 -2.36 -14.68 -12.59
C SER A 67 -2.47 -13.24 -13.11
N SER A 68 -3.66 -12.83 -13.57
CA SER A 68 -3.94 -11.46 -14.00
C SER A 68 -4.23 -10.49 -12.83
N GLY A 69 -4.36 -11.02 -11.62
CA GLY A 69 -4.79 -10.26 -10.45
C GLY A 69 -6.31 -10.06 -10.39
N THR A 70 -6.85 -10.02 -9.18
CA THR A 70 -8.28 -9.73 -8.94
C THR A 70 -8.45 -8.97 -7.62
N GLY A 71 -9.63 -8.37 -7.39
CA GLY A 71 -10.02 -7.86 -6.08
C GLY A 71 -10.18 -8.99 -5.07
N VAL A 72 -9.98 -8.67 -3.81
CA VAL A 72 -10.13 -9.62 -2.70
C VAL A 72 -11.10 -9.06 -1.65
N GLU A 73 -11.55 -9.90 -0.73
CA GLU A 73 -12.47 -9.48 0.33
C GLU A 73 -11.88 -8.37 1.20
N SER A 74 -12.74 -7.43 1.62
CA SER A 74 -12.33 -6.27 2.44
C SER A 74 -11.75 -6.65 3.80
N LYS A 75 -12.06 -7.84 4.31
CA LYS A 75 -11.46 -8.35 5.57
C LYS A 75 -9.93 -8.35 5.53
N TYR A 76 -9.33 -8.52 4.35
CA TYR A 76 -7.87 -8.52 4.19
C TYR A 76 -7.23 -7.14 4.38
N ASN A 77 -8.01 -6.07 4.61
CA ASN A 77 -7.47 -4.82 5.13
C ASN A 77 -7.01 -4.94 6.60
N LEU A 78 -7.49 -5.93 7.31
CA LEU A 78 -7.07 -6.29 8.67
C LEU A 78 -6.22 -7.56 8.66
N PHE A 79 -5.58 -7.85 9.77
CA PHE A 79 -5.00 -9.16 10.03
C PHE A 79 -5.92 -9.95 10.97
N PRO A 80 -6.01 -11.27 10.84
CA PRO A 80 -6.68 -12.09 11.84
C PRO A 80 -5.91 -12.03 13.16
N ILE A 81 -6.64 -12.09 14.27
CA ILE A 81 -6.03 -12.28 15.58
C ILE A 81 -5.57 -13.73 15.66
N PRO A 82 -4.30 -14.01 15.97
CA PRO A 82 -3.78 -15.36 16.04
C PRO A 82 -4.58 -16.24 17.02
N SER A 83 -4.80 -17.50 16.65
CA SER A 83 -5.53 -18.44 17.52
C SER A 83 -4.87 -18.61 18.89
N SER A 84 -3.54 -18.57 18.95
CA SER A 84 -2.80 -18.61 20.21
C SER A 84 -3.17 -17.47 21.16
N ALA A 85 -3.30 -16.24 20.62
CA ALA A 85 -3.71 -15.08 21.43
C ALA A 85 -5.16 -15.21 21.92
N ARG A 86 -6.07 -15.69 21.08
CA ARG A 86 -7.47 -15.92 21.45
C ARG A 86 -7.63 -17.04 22.46
N ASN A 87 -6.84 -18.10 22.34
CA ASN A 87 -6.86 -19.20 23.32
C ASN A 87 -6.33 -18.76 24.70
N SER A 88 -5.39 -17.82 24.72
CA SER A 88 -4.84 -17.27 25.96
C SER A 88 -5.75 -16.21 26.61
N ASN A 89 -6.62 -15.57 25.81
CA ASN A 89 -7.55 -14.57 26.29
C ASN A 89 -8.94 -14.74 25.64
N PRO A 90 -9.89 -15.41 26.32
CA PRO A 90 -11.22 -15.70 25.78
C PRO A 90 -12.09 -14.43 25.55
N ASN A 91 -11.66 -13.28 26.07
CA ASN A 91 -12.36 -12.00 25.81
C ASN A 91 -12.01 -11.40 24.44
N LEU A 92 -11.03 -11.96 23.72
CA LEU A 92 -10.69 -11.52 22.36
C LEU A 92 -11.63 -12.12 21.33
N SER A 93 -12.46 -11.27 20.72
CA SER A 93 -13.25 -11.64 19.54
C SER A 93 -12.39 -11.49 18.26
N GLN A 94 -12.60 -12.38 17.31
CA GLN A 94 -11.92 -12.31 16.01
C GLN A 94 -12.39 -11.10 15.21
N ASN A 95 -11.50 -10.56 14.37
CA ASN A 95 -11.88 -9.54 13.41
C ASN A 95 -12.93 -10.08 12.42
N PRO A 96 -13.88 -9.23 11.97
CA PRO A 96 -14.95 -9.65 11.07
C PRO A 96 -14.44 -10.35 9.83
N GLY A 97 -15.05 -11.48 9.48
CA GLY A 97 -14.75 -12.25 8.28
C GLY A 97 -13.64 -13.32 8.41
N PHE A 98 -13.02 -13.44 9.59
CA PHE A 98 -12.01 -14.47 9.87
C PHE A 98 -12.53 -15.56 10.81
#